data_d5c8f68d27d23cb0faff6be7c13f04a6
#
_entry.id   d5c8f68d27d23cb0faff6be7c13f04a6
#
_cell.length_a   1.000
_cell.length_b   1.000
_cell.length_c   1.000
_cell.angle_alpha   90.00
_cell.angle_beta   90.00
_cell.angle_gamma   90.00
#
_symmetry.space_group_name_H-M   'P 1'
#
loop_
_entity.id
_entity.type
_entity.pdbx_description
1 polymer ?
#
loop_
_entity_poly.entity_id
_entity_poly.type
_entity_poly.pdbx_seq_one_letter_code
_entity_poly.pdbx_strand_id
1 'polypeptide(L)'
;MRFDHFEDMLRHWAETTPDAPALRYGARTVSFSQLFETVQQRAALLRKSHKTCLGLLSDGSLDCVTELFAANIAGMQIVMLDENAPSVLLRQLIQYTDVDLLWGDEDLVEELSPALTQGVENGSGKILFFTSGTTERAKAVVLTDHSLCQSAWNGSAKLPLAPEDTLLCLLPLGHVFGFVCGLLWGLSCGACVALGRGARHYIDDCAYYKPTTISVVPLLLGFLMKQRLLNQELKLILVGAGDCPPALLEAAAAMGIRVSFGYGLTETSSGVAISVQGDPYAMEICPDDTITLAEDGEILIEAPTCMMQGYYKRPESTAEVLINGVFHTGDLGRFDEEGKLHITGRKKDILVLSDGTKIFLPEYEAAIAKALGTNEIAVILQNNKPLLIYSGEAKEQDLSKALLPLMTELPRGQRLGGIRITDQPLPRTATGKIKRWELQQKG
;
A
#
# COMPACT_ATOMS: atom_id res chain seq x y z
N MET A 1 12.47 -13.71 -13.58
CA MET A 1 13.94 -13.63 -13.39
C MET A 1 14.22 -12.85 -12.13
N ARG A 2 15.38 -13.04 -11.46
CA ARG A 2 15.75 -12.35 -10.22
C ARG A 2 16.81 -11.29 -10.55
N PHE A 3 16.58 -10.05 -10.12
CA PHE A 3 17.49 -8.92 -10.30
C PHE A 3 17.87 -8.34 -8.95
N ASP A 4 19.11 -7.92 -8.80
CA ASP A 4 19.58 -7.31 -7.56
C ASP A 4 19.33 -5.79 -7.52
N HIS A 5 19.38 -5.12 -8.69
CA HIS A 5 19.23 -3.68 -8.81
C HIS A 5 18.31 -3.31 -9.97
N PHE A 6 17.70 -2.12 -9.91
CA PHE A 6 16.90 -1.59 -11.04
C PHE A 6 17.72 -1.50 -12.34
N GLU A 7 18.98 -1.10 -12.22
CA GLU A 7 19.86 -1.00 -13.39
C GLU A 7 20.05 -2.35 -14.07
N ASP A 8 20.24 -3.42 -13.32
CA ASP A 8 20.41 -4.78 -13.85
C ASP A 8 19.15 -5.26 -14.57
N MET A 9 17.97 -4.99 -13.99
CA MET A 9 16.69 -5.30 -14.61
C MET A 9 16.51 -4.57 -15.95
N LEU A 10 16.71 -3.26 -15.96
CA LEU A 10 16.52 -2.45 -17.17
C LEU A 10 17.55 -2.82 -18.26
N ARG A 11 18.82 -3.02 -17.89
CA ARG A 11 19.87 -3.46 -18.80
C ARG A 11 19.56 -4.80 -19.42
N HIS A 12 19.16 -5.79 -18.61
CA HIS A 12 18.84 -7.11 -19.09
C HIS A 12 17.77 -7.09 -20.20
N TRP A 13 16.67 -6.39 -20.00
CA TRP A 13 15.61 -6.32 -21.00
C TRP A 13 15.97 -5.42 -22.18
N ALA A 14 16.77 -4.38 -21.99
CA ALA A 14 17.30 -3.58 -23.08
C ALA A 14 18.25 -4.38 -24.00
N GLU A 15 18.95 -5.37 -23.48
CA GLU A 15 19.85 -6.24 -24.25
C GLU A 15 19.12 -7.43 -24.87
N THR A 16 18.14 -8.02 -24.18
CA THR A 16 17.47 -9.26 -24.63
C THR A 16 16.24 -9.01 -25.47
N THR A 17 15.46 -7.96 -25.18
CA THR A 17 14.23 -7.58 -25.91
C THR A 17 14.19 -6.07 -26.14
N PRO A 18 15.16 -5.47 -26.86
CA PRO A 18 15.33 -4.02 -26.95
C PRO A 18 14.12 -3.25 -27.46
N ASP A 19 13.40 -3.82 -28.42
CA ASP A 19 12.26 -3.20 -29.09
C ASP A 19 10.91 -3.50 -28.42
N ALA A 20 10.90 -4.41 -27.42
CA ALA A 20 9.66 -4.71 -26.68
C ALA A 20 9.20 -3.49 -25.88
N PRO A 21 7.88 -3.23 -25.80
CA PRO A 21 7.34 -2.11 -25.05
C PRO A 21 7.57 -2.32 -23.55
N ALA A 22 8.29 -1.41 -22.92
CA ALA A 22 8.50 -1.39 -21.47
C ALA A 22 7.40 -0.60 -20.77
N LEU A 23 7.15 0.62 -21.23
CA LEU A 23 6.18 1.55 -20.62
C LEU A 23 5.26 2.14 -21.68
N ARG A 24 3.99 2.34 -21.31
CA ARG A 24 2.99 3.10 -22.08
C ARG A 24 2.37 4.18 -21.20
N TYR A 25 2.25 5.39 -21.72
CA TYR A 25 1.60 6.52 -21.06
C TYR A 25 0.87 7.39 -22.09
N GLY A 26 -0.45 7.39 -22.07
CA GLY A 26 -1.25 7.97 -23.15
C GLY A 26 -0.88 7.37 -24.52
N ALA A 27 -0.61 8.19 -25.49
CA ALA A 27 -0.18 7.76 -26.82
C ALA A 27 1.32 7.42 -26.91
N ARG A 28 2.12 7.69 -25.88
CA ARG A 28 3.55 7.41 -25.85
C ARG A 28 3.80 5.95 -25.47
N THR A 29 4.65 5.28 -26.25
CA THR A 29 5.17 3.95 -25.92
C THR A 29 6.70 4.04 -25.93
N VAL A 30 7.34 3.50 -24.92
CA VAL A 30 8.80 3.48 -24.78
C VAL A 30 9.24 2.03 -24.68
N SER A 31 10.20 1.64 -25.53
CA SER A 31 10.78 0.29 -25.49
C SER A 31 11.79 0.16 -24.33
N PHE A 32 12.22 -1.07 -24.03
CA PHE A 32 13.22 -1.30 -23.00
C PHE A 32 14.56 -0.62 -23.32
N SER A 33 15.01 -0.65 -24.58
CA SER A 33 16.23 0.06 -24.97
C SER A 33 16.12 1.57 -24.79
N GLN A 34 15.01 2.17 -25.24
CA GLN A 34 14.76 3.60 -25.10
C GLN A 34 14.66 4.02 -23.63
N LEU A 35 13.97 3.23 -22.80
CA LEU A 35 13.88 3.50 -21.36
C LEU A 35 15.25 3.47 -20.71
N PHE A 36 16.05 2.41 -20.96
CA PHE A 36 17.38 2.27 -20.37
C PHE A 36 18.33 3.40 -20.80
N GLU A 37 18.38 3.73 -22.09
CA GLU A 37 19.19 4.84 -22.61
C GLU A 37 18.81 6.18 -21.97
N THR A 38 17.51 6.49 -21.89
CA THR A 38 17.02 7.74 -21.29
C THR A 38 17.36 7.81 -19.81
N VAL A 39 17.16 6.73 -19.08
CA VAL A 39 17.53 6.62 -17.66
C VAL A 39 19.03 6.83 -17.44
N GLN A 40 19.91 6.21 -18.26
CA GLN A 40 21.36 6.37 -18.16
C GLN A 40 21.80 7.82 -18.45
N GLN A 41 21.24 8.43 -19.48
CA GLN A 41 21.53 9.84 -19.80
C GLN A 41 21.13 10.76 -18.65
N ARG A 42 19.94 10.54 -18.08
CA ARG A 42 19.44 11.34 -16.96
C ARG A 42 20.26 11.11 -15.69
N ALA A 43 20.64 9.87 -15.39
CA ALA A 43 21.51 9.54 -14.26
C ALA A 43 22.87 10.24 -14.35
N ALA A 44 23.44 10.33 -15.55
CA ALA A 44 24.69 11.05 -15.79
C ALA A 44 24.56 12.57 -15.51
N LEU A 45 23.40 13.17 -15.79
CA LEU A 45 23.13 14.57 -15.46
C LEU A 45 22.94 14.76 -13.95
N LEU A 46 22.21 13.85 -13.29
CA LEU A 46 22.01 13.91 -11.85
C LEU A 46 23.32 13.78 -11.07
N ARG A 47 24.24 12.90 -11.49
CA ARG A 47 25.59 12.82 -10.89
C ARG A 47 26.35 14.14 -10.97
N LYS A 48 26.19 14.93 -12.05
CA LYS A 48 26.84 16.24 -12.22
C LYS A 48 26.21 17.33 -11.37
N SER A 49 24.99 17.16 -10.90
CA SER A 49 24.31 18.17 -10.07
C SER A 49 24.87 18.26 -8.65
N HIS A 50 25.62 17.26 -8.21
CA HIS A 50 26.11 17.12 -6.84
C HIS A 50 25.00 17.09 -5.78
N LYS A 51 23.75 16.81 -6.19
CA LYS A 51 22.61 16.63 -5.30
C LYS A 51 22.57 15.19 -4.79
N THR A 52 22.06 15.00 -3.58
CA THR A 52 22.16 13.72 -2.88
C THR A 52 20.82 13.14 -2.46
N CYS A 53 19.76 13.97 -2.39
CA CYS A 53 18.46 13.55 -1.94
C CYS A 53 17.34 14.15 -2.81
N LEU A 54 16.70 13.31 -3.59
CA LEU A 54 15.58 13.69 -4.46
C LEU A 54 14.25 13.51 -3.72
N GLY A 55 13.46 14.58 -3.60
CA GLY A 55 12.03 14.52 -3.31
C GLY A 55 11.27 14.35 -4.62
N LEU A 56 10.71 13.18 -4.84
CA LEU A 56 9.96 12.85 -6.05
C LEU A 56 8.46 13.03 -5.78
N LEU A 57 7.87 14.11 -6.31
CA LEU A 57 6.43 14.34 -6.32
C LEU A 57 5.82 13.43 -7.39
N SER A 58 5.30 12.29 -6.94
CA SER A 58 4.94 11.19 -7.84
C SER A 58 3.59 11.41 -8.51
N ASP A 59 3.61 11.80 -9.78
CA ASP A 59 2.44 11.93 -10.66
C ASP A 59 2.11 10.65 -11.45
N GLY A 60 2.94 9.61 -11.32
CA GLY A 60 2.80 8.34 -12.04
C GLY A 60 3.07 8.42 -13.54
N SER A 61 3.63 9.52 -14.04
CA SER A 61 3.98 9.69 -15.46
C SER A 61 5.20 8.88 -15.88
N LEU A 62 5.42 8.77 -17.19
CA LEU A 62 6.62 8.15 -17.76
C LEU A 62 7.90 8.89 -17.34
N ASP A 63 7.83 10.22 -17.27
CA ASP A 63 8.95 11.05 -16.90
C ASP A 63 9.27 10.91 -15.39
N CYS A 64 8.26 10.73 -14.55
CA CYS A 64 8.41 10.38 -13.13
C CYS A 64 9.14 9.05 -12.93
N VAL A 65 8.74 8.01 -13.66
CA VAL A 65 9.39 6.69 -13.60
C VAL A 65 10.84 6.77 -14.08
N THR A 66 11.09 7.53 -15.13
CA THR A 66 12.46 7.75 -15.66
C THR A 66 13.34 8.46 -14.65
N GLU A 67 12.84 9.53 -14.01
CA GLU A 67 13.58 10.28 -13.00
C GLU A 67 13.91 9.42 -11.78
N LEU A 68 12.92 8.60 -11.31
CA LEU A 68 13.13 7.69 -10.20
C LEU A 68 14.27 6.71 -10.46
N PHE A 69 14.25 5.99 -11.59
CA PHE A 69 15.32 5.05 -11.92
C PHE A 69 16.66 5.75 -12.12
N ALA A 70 16.65 6.93 -12.75
CA ALA A 70 17.86 7.71 -12.96
C ALA A 70 18.48 8.19 -11.64
N ALA A 71 17.68 8.66 -10.70
CA ALA A 71 18.14 9.11 -9.39
C ALA A 71 18.70 7.95 -8.55
N ASN A 72 18.05 6.77 -8.61
CA ASN A 72 18.57 5.57 -7.96
C ASN A 72 19.93 5.15 -8.54
N ILE A 73 20.04 5.06 -9.86
CA ILE A 73 21.29 4.73 -10.56
C ILE A 73 22.35 5.79 -10.33
N ALA A 74 21.97 7.04 -10.12
CA ALA A 74 22.90 8.11 -9.73
C ALA A 74 23.41 7.98 -8.29
N GLY A 75 22.83 7.10 -7.48
CA GLY A 75 23.19 6.86 -6.08
C GLY A 75 22.52 7.84 -5.10
N MET A 76 21.47 8.55 -5.52
CA MET A 76 20.73 9.49 -4.67
C MET A 76 19.83 8.74 -3.68
N GLN A 77 19.58 9.35 -2.52
CA GLN A 77 18.41 9.01 -1.71
C GLN A 77 17.16 9.53 -2.41
N ILE A 78 16.08 8.74 -2.45
CA ILE A 78 14.80 9.12 -3.06
C ILE A 78 13.75 9.15 -1.98
N VAL A 79 12.97 10.21 -1.92
CA VAL A 79 11.83 10.37 -1.02
C VAL A 79 10.56 10.40 -1.86
N MET A 80 9.73 9.37 -1.72
CA MET A 80 8.48 9.28 -2.46
C MET A 80 7.43 10.18 -1.79
N LEU A 81 7.04 11.24 -2.48
CA LEU A 81 6.10 12.25 -2.01
C LEU A 81 4.78 12.14 -2.81
N ASP A 82 3.66 12.24 -2.11
CA ASP A 82 2.34 12.34 -2.76
C ASP A 82 2.10 13.79 -3.18
N GLU A 83 2.05 14.06 -4.48
CA GLU A 83 1.81 15.40 -5.03
C GLU A 83 0.47 16.03 -4.57
N ASN A 84 -0.50 15.18 -4.21
CA ASN A 84 -1.82 15.62 -3.74
C ASN A 84 -1.84 15.91 -2.23
N ALA A 85 -0.73 15.70 -1.51
CA ALA A 85 -0.65 16.01 -0.10
C ALA A 85 -0.61 17.54 0.14
N PRO A 86 -1.15 18.03 1.28
CA PRO A 86 -1.09 19.46 1.59
C PRO A 86 0.35 19.99 1.61
N SER A 87 0.61 21.15 1.00
CA SER A 87 1.96 21.76 0.90
C SER A 87 2.65 21.92 2.26
N VAL A 88 1.87 22.18 3.32
CA VAL A 88 2.41 22.25 4.70
C VAL A 88 3.04 20.92 5.13
N LEU A 89 2.37 19.80 4.82
CA LEU A 89 2.89 18.47 5.11
C LEU A 89 4.10 18.17 4.23
N LEU A 90 4.04 18.48 2.94
CA LEU A 90 5.17 18.28 2.01
C LEU A 90 6.42 19.02 2.47
N ARG A 91 6.30 20.29 2.89
CA ARG A 91 7.42 21.05 3.46
C ARG A 91 8.04 20.38 4.70
N GLN A 92 7.19 19.85 5.59
CA GLN A 92 7.67 19.12 6.77
C GLN A 92 8.41 17.83 6.39
N LEU A 93 7.89 17.08 5.41
CA LEU A 93 8.52 15.85 4.93
C LEU A 93 9.86 16.14 4.23
N ILE A 94 9.92 17.15 3.37
CA ILE A 94 11.13 17.64 2.69
C ILE A 94 12.24 17.95 3.71
N GLN A 95 11.92 18.72 4.75
CA GLN A 95 12.88 19.08 5.81
C GLN A 95 13.28 17.86 6.65
N TYR A 96 12.31 16.99 7.00
CA TYR A 96 12.55 15.80 7.82
C TYR A 96 13.47 14.80 7.13
N THR A 97 13.35 14.65 5.80
CA THR A 97 14.09 13.66 5.00
C THR A 97 15.30 14.23 4.27
N ASP A 98 15.68 15.47 4.57
CA ASP A 98 16.87 16.14 4.04
C ASP A 98 16.89 16.27 2.51
N VAL A 99 15.75 16.52 1.89
CA VAL A 99 15.64 16.72 0.43
C VAL A 99 16.39 17.97 -0.03
N ASP A 100 17.24 17.87 -1.05
CA ASP A 100 18.00 18.96 -1.64
C ASP A 100 17.72 19.19 -3.14
N LEU A 101 16.89 18.33 -3.74
CA LEU A 101 16.38 18.44 -5.10
C LEU A 101 14.91 18.01 -5.12
N LEU A 102 14.05 18.73 -5.83
CA LEU A 102 12.67 18.35 -6.09
C LEU A 102 12.48 18.04 -7.56
N TRP A 103 11.60 17.06 -7.83
CA TRP A 103 11.10 16.75 -9.17
C TRP A 103 9.59 16.56 -9.11
N GLY A 104 8.86 17.16 -10.07
CA GLY A 104 7.41 17.07 -10.18
C GLY A 104 6.84 18.24 -10.95
N ASP A 105 5.58 18.58 -10.69
CA ASP A 105 4.90 19.74 -11.23
C ASP A 105 5.69 21.04 -10.92
N GLU A 106 5.90 21.88 -11.94
CA GLU A 106 6.77 23.06 -11.85
C GLU A 106 6.28 24.07 -10.81
N ASP A 107 4.98 24.34 -10.76
CA ASP A 107 4.39 25.30 -9.82
C ASP A 107 4.53 24.80 -8.37
N LEU A 108 4.29 23.49 -8.16
CA LEU A 108 4.44 22.85 -6.86
C LEU A 108 5.91 22.79 -6.41
N VAL A 109 6.83 22.50 -7.34
CA VAL A 109 8.28 22.52 -7.07
C VAL A 109 8.73 23.93 -6.67
N GLU A 110 8.27 24.98 -7.38
CA GLU A 110 8.59 26.38 -7.03
C GLU A 110 8.06 26.71 -5.63
N GLU A 111 6.81 26.35 -5.31
CA GLU A 111 6.19 26.57 -4.01
C GLU A 111 6.96 25.90 -2.86
N LEU A 112 7.47 24.67 -3.09
CA LEU A 112 8.14 23.85 -2.07
C LEU A 112 9.65 24.11 -1.96
N SER A 113 10.28 24.72 -2.97
CA SER A 113 11.73 24.98 -3.02
C SER A 113 12.31 25.70 -1.79
N PRO A 114 11.60 26.62 -1.11
CA PRO A 114 12.08 27.23 0.13
C PRO A 114 12.27 26.24 1.30
N ALA A 115 11.71 25.02 1.21
CA ALA A 115 11.87 23.99 2.22
C ALA A 115 13.07 23.07 1.98
N LEU A 116 13.78 23.21 0.83
CA LEU A 116 14.96 22.41 0.52
C LEU A 116 16.08 22.54 1.56
N THR A 117 16.82 21.48 1.73
CA THR A 117 17.92 21.36 2.69
C THR A 117 19.29 21.31 1.98
N GLN A 118 20.33 20.93 2.71
CA GLN A 118 21.65 20.70 2.14
C GLN A 118 21.84 19.26 1.61
N GLY A 119 20.81 18.43 1.72
CA GLY A 119 20.87 17.03 1.34
C GLY A 119 21.43 16.13 2.44
N VAL A 120 21.70 14.88 2.07
CA VAL A 120 22.30 13.86 2.95
C VAL A 120 23.79 13.73 2.66
N GLU A 121 24.56 13.33 3.65
CA GLU A 121 26.02 13.18 3.49
C GLU A 121 26.40 12.15 2.41
N ASN A 122 25.61 11.06 2.33
CA ASN A 122 25.69 10.05 1.25
C ASN A 122 24.28 9.63 0.85
N GLY A 123 23.93 9.77 -0.44
CA GLY A 123 22.63 9.38 -0.97
C GLY A 123 22.33 7.89 -0.79
N SER A 124 23.32 7.04 -0.98
CA SER A 124 23.34 5.58 -0.74
C SER A 124 22.21 4.77 -1.39
N GLY A 125 21.51 5.30 -2.42
CA GLY A 125 20.46 4.57 -3.16
C GLY A 125 19.24 4.18 -2.32
N LYS A 126 19.03 4.79 -1.15
CA LYS A 126 17.87 4.55 -0.30
C LYS A 126 16.60 5.12 -0.92
N ILE A 127 15.49 4.41 -0.75
CA ILE A 127 14.18 4.86 -1.21
C ILE A 127 13.24 4.87 -0.01
N LEU A 128 12.70 6.05 0.30
CA LEU A 128 11.86 6.27 1.46
C LEU A 128 10.39 6.29 1.04
N PHE A 129 9.61 5.35 1.60
CA PHE A 129 8.16 5.33 1.48
C PHE A 129 7.53 5.67 2.82
N PHE A 130 6.42 6.40 2.79
CA PHE A 130 5.69 6.74 4.01
C PHE A 130 4.59 5.73 4.29
N THR A 131 4.51 5.25 5.54
CA THR A 131 3.37 4.45 5.98
C THR A 131 2.15 5.35 6.16
N SER A 132 0.98 4.83 5.80
CA SER A 132 -0.31 5.46 6.08
C SER A 132 -0.73 5.36 7.56
N GLY A 133 0.24 5.30 8.48
CA GLY A 133 0.04 5.00 9.89
C GLY A 133 -1.10 5.78 10.53
N THR A 134 -1.91 5.08 11.32
CA THR A 134 -3.00 5.64 12.14
C THR A 134 -2.49 6.40 13.36
N THR A 135 -1.17 6.51 13.55
CA THR A 135 -0.50 7.18 14.66
C THR A 135 0.02 8.56 14.26
N GLU A 136 0.18 9.46 15.18
CA GLU A 136 0.42 10.92 15.10
C GLU A 136 1.43 11.43 14.06
N ARG A 137 2.29 10.59 13.48
CA ARG A 137 3.23 10.98 12.41
C ARG A 137 3.50 9.80 11.48
N ALA A 138 3.33 9.99 10.17
CA ALA A 138 3.78 9.05 9.16
C ALA A 138 5.26 8.68 9.39
N LYS A 139 5.58 7.39 9.36
CA LYS A 139 6.96 6.90 9.46
C LYS A 139 7.53 6.75 8.05
N ALA A 140 8.72 7.27 7.80
CA ALA A 140 9.46 7.02 6.57
C ALA A 140 10.19 5.68 6.68
N VAL A 141 9.76 4.70 5.91
CA VAL A 141 10.38 3.37 5.82
C VAL A 141 11.54 3.44 4.84
N VAL A 142 12.73 3.00 5.26
CA VAL A 142 13.93 3.01 4.43
C VAL A 142 14.05 1.67 3.72
N LEU A 143 13.84 1.68 2.40
CA LEU A 143 14.01 0.55 1.50
C LEU A 143 15.21 0.78 0.58
N THR A 144 15.55 -0.24 -0.20
CA THR A 144 16.57 -0.19 -1.24
C THR A 144 16.00 -0.73 -2.54
N ASP A 145 16.61 -0.40 -3.66
CA ASP A 145 16.27 -1.00 -4.96
C ASP A 145 16.44 -2.53 -4.92
N HIS A 146 17.45 -3.03 -4.19
CA HIS A 146 17.60 -4.47 -3.94
C HIS A 146 16.34 -5.05 -3.29
N SER A 147 15.92 -4.52 -2.12
CA SER A 147 14.76 -5.06 -1.41
C SER A 147 13.47 -5.00 -2.24
N LEU A 148 13.30 -3.95 -3.04
CA LEU A 148 12.15 -3.78 -3.95
C LEU A 148 12.19 -4.76 -5.13
N CYS A 149 13.37 -4.99 -5.73
CA CYS A 149 13.56 -6.01 -6.78
C CYS A 149 13.30 -7.42 -6.25
N GLN A 150 13.78 -7.74 -5.04
CA GLN A 150 13.55 -9.04 -4.43
C GLN A 150 12.05 -9.26 -4.13
N SER A 151 11.36 -8.24 -3.64
CA SER A 151 9.90 -8.32 -3.43
C SER A 151 9.14 -8.54 -4.75
N ALA A 152 9.51 -7.85 -5.82
CA ALA A 152 8.93 -8.07 -7.15
C ALA A 152 9.19 -9.50 -7.65
N TRP A 153 10.41 -10.04 -7.43
CA TRP A 153 10.74 -11.42 -7.76
C TRP A 153 9.92 -12.42 -6.94
N ASN A 154 9.80 -12.24 -5.64
CA ASN A 154 9.00 -13.09 -4.75
C ASN A 154 7.55 -13.19 -5.25
N GLY A 155 6.93 -12.05 -5.59
CA GLY A 155 5.60 -12.00 -6.17
C GLY A 155 5.52 -12.71 -7.52
N SER A 156 6.47 -12.44 -8.41
CA SER A 156 6.52 -13.04 -9.75
C SER A 156 6.78 -14.54 -9.75
N ALA A 157 7.48 -15.07 -8.74
CA ALA A 157 7.69 -16.50 -8.57
C ALA A 157 6.37 -17.26 -8.28
N LYS A 158 5.40 -16.59 -7.65
CA LYS A 158 4.05 -17.14 -7.38
C LYS A 158 3.05 -16.79 -8.49
N LEU A 159 3.14 -15.58 -9.04
CA LEU A 159 2.26 -15.07 -10.08
C LEU A 159 3.10 -14.55 -11.26
N PRO A 160 3.64 -15.42 -12.11
CA PRO A 160 4.44 -14.96 -13.25
C PRO A 160 3.56 -14.25 -14.29
N LEU A 161 4.10 -13.17 -14.86
CA LEU A 161 3.57 -12.54 -16.07
C LEU A 161 4.38 -13.00 -17.29
N ALA A 162 3.71 -13.12 -18.43
CA ALA A 162 4.37 -13.34 -19.70
C ALA A 162 4.82 -12.01 -20.33
N PRO A 163 5.85 -12.00 -21.19
CA PRO A 163 6.27 -10.79 -21.91
C PRO A 163 5.16 -10.12 -22.73
N GLU A 164 4.15 -10.87 -23.16
CA GLU A 164 2.99 -10.40 -23.92
C GLU A 164 1.91 -9.75 -23.02
N ASP A 165 2.03 -9.89 -21.71
CA ASP A 165 1.06 -9.31 -20.80
C ASP A 165 1.23 -7.79 -20.71
N THR A 166 0.11 -7.11 -20.44
CA THR A 166 0.09 -5.68 -20.13
C THR A 166 -0.44 -5.51 -18.72
N LEU A 167 0.43 -5.03 -17.83
CA LEU A 167 0.06 -4.64 -16.47
C LEU A 167 -0.36 -3.17 -16.46
N LEU A 168 -1.59 -2.87 -16.05
CA LEU A 168 -2.03 -1.48 -15.87
C LEU A 168 -1.82 -1.04 -14.43
N CYS A 169 -0.95 -0.06 -14.25
CA CYS A 169 -0.65 0.57 -12.99
C CYS A 169 -1.66 1.68 -12.69
N LEU A 170 -2.67 1.37 -11.90
CA LEU A 170 -3.71 2.31 -11.46
C LEU A 170 -3.45 2.93 -10.09
N LEU A 171 -2.52 2.33 -9.33
CA LEU A 171 -2.22 2.75 -7.97
C LEU A 171 -1.08 3.79 -7.94
N PRO A 172 -1.09 4.73 -6.99
CA PRO A 172 -0.02 5.70 -6.85
C PRO A 172 1.34 5.02 -6.62
N LEU A 173 2.36 5.45 -7.37
CA LEU A 173 3.74 4.97 -7.22
C LEU A 173 4.37 5.43 -5.89
N GLY A 174 3.83 6.45 -5.24
CA GLY A 174 4.22 6.89 -3.91
C GLY A 174 3.93 5.87 -2.78
N HIS A 175 3.18 4.80 -3.09
CA HIS A 175 2.94 3.69 -2.17
C HIS A 175 3.62 2.42 -2.67
N VAL A 176 4.27 1.68 -1.76
CA VAL A 176 5.05 0.49 -2.10
C VAL A 176 4.24 -0.57 -2.87
N PHE A 177 2.96 -0.75 -2.55
CA PHE A 177 2.09 -1.69 -3.28
C PHE A 177 1.90 -1.27 -4.74
N GLY A 178 1.62 0.01 -5.00
CA GLY A 178 1.56 0.55 -6.36
C GLY A 178 2.89 0.47 -7.08
N PHE A 179 3.98 0.77 -6.39
CA PHE A 179 5.32 0.74 -6.96
C PHE A 179 5.78 -0.68 -7.31
N VAL A 180 5.69 -1.62 -6.38
CA VAL A 180 6.16 -3.00 -6.60
C VAL A 180 5.17 -3.78 -7.47
N CYS A 181 3.90 -3.82 -7.10
CA CYS A 181 2.91 -4.65 -7.79
C CYS A 181 2.28 -3.96 -9.01
N GLY A 182 2.42 -2.63 -9.15
CA GLY A 182 1.93 -1.88 -10.31
C GLY A 182 3.01 -1.56 -11.36
N LEU A 183 4.29 -1.51 -10.97
CA LEU A 183 5.39 -1.15 -11.87
C LEU A 183 6.46 -2.24 -11.94
N LEU A 184 7.14 -2.53 -10.81
CA LEU A 184 8.31 -3.42 -10.82
C LEU A 184 7.97 -4.85 -11.21
N TRP A 185 6.82 -5.35 -10.79
CA TRP A 185 6.37 -6.70 -11.15
C TRP A 185 6.30 -6.90 -12.66
N GLY A 186 5.66 -5.97 -13.39
CA GLY A 186 5.59 -6.04 -14.85
C GLY A 186 6.97 -5.95 -15.50
N LEU A 187 7.76 -4.94 -15.11
CA LEU A 187 9.12 -4.74 -15.67
C LEU A 187 10.05 -5.91 -15.38
N SER A 188 9.98 -6.51 -14.18
CA SER A 188 10.82 -7.66 -13.81
C SER A 188 10.53 -8.92 -14.62
N CYS A 189 9.31 -9.03 -15.14
CA CYS A 189 8.88 -10.12 -16.03
C CYS A 189 9.10 -9.82 -17.52
N GLY A 190 9.57 -8.62 -17.89
CA GLY A 190 9.66 -8.19 -19.29
C GLY A 190 8.32 -7.85 -19.93
N ALA A 191 7.27 -7.72 -19.12
CA ALA A 191 5.94 -7.33 -19.57
C ALA A 191 5.81 -5.81 -19.72
N CYS A 192 4.88 -5.38 -20.56
CA CYS A 192 4.58 -3.95 -20.73
C CYS A 192 3.82 -3.42 -19.50
N VAL A 193 4.27 -2.28 -18.95
CA VAL A 193 3.52 -1.56 -17.93
C VAL A 193 2.86 -0.33 -18.55
N ALA A 194 1.52 -0.32 -18.53
CA ALA A 194 0.73 0.86 -18.87
C ALA A 194 0.54 1.71 -17.60
N LEU A 195 1.01 2.93 -17.63
CA LEU A 195 0.89 3.86 -16.51
C LEU A 195 -0.46 4.56 -16.57
N GLY A 196 -1.25 4.44 -15.51
CA GLY A 196 -2.53 5.11 -15.36
C GLY A 196 -2.36 6.62 -15.20
N ARG A 197 -3.26 7.39 -15.80
CA ARG A 197 -3.24 8.85 -15.80
C ARG A 197 -4.03 9.47 -14.64
N GLY A 198 -4.22 8.70 -13.58
CA GLY A 198 -4.95 9.10 -12.37
C GLY A 198 -6.46 8.81 -12.42
N ALA A 199 -7.13 9.05 -11.29
CA ALA A 199 -8.51 8.63 -11.05
C ALA A 199 -9.53 9.12 -12.11
N ARG A 200 -9.30 10.31 -12.68
CA ARG A 200 -10.17 10.89 -13.72
C ARG A 200 -10.17 10.12 -15.04
N HIS A 201 -9.12 9.34 -15.28
CA HIS A 201 -8.87 8.61 -16.53
C HIS A 201 -9.03 7.10 -16.40
N TYR A 202 -9.46 6.56 -15.26
CA TYR A 202 -9.59 5.11 -15.04
C TYR A 202 -10.42 4.41 -16.13
N ILE A 203 -11.53 5.04 -16.55
CA ILE A 203 -12.40 4.49 -17.59
C ILE A 203 -11.66 4.42 -18.92
N ASP A 204 -11.04 5.54 -19.31
CA ASP A 204 -10.31 5.64 -20.56
C ASP A 204 -9.10 4.73 -20.59
N ASP A 205 -8.36 4.64 -19.49
CA ASP A 205 -7.15 3.83 -19.37
C ASP A 205 -7.47 2.34 -19.47
N CYS A 206 -8.50 1.85 -18.78
CA CYS A 206 -8.93 0.46 -18.90
C CYS A 206 -9.39 0.10 -20.33
N ALA A 207 -10.12 0.99 -20.97
CA ALA A 207 -10.60 0.78 -22.34
C ALA A 207 -9.45 0.88 -23.38
N TYR A 208 -8.53 1.83 -23.18
CA TYR A 208 -7.46 2.11 -24.14
C TYR A 208 -6.33 1.09 -24.10
N TYR A 209 -5.84 0.77 -22.89
CA TYR A 209 -4.68 -0.12 -22.73
C TYR A 209 -5.06 -1.60 -22.81
N LYS A 210 -6.31 -1.96 -22.55
CA LYS A 210 -6.82 -3.35 -22.54
C LYS A 210 -5.90 -4.27 -21.76
N PRO A 211 -5.68 -4.00 -20.46
CA PRO A 211 -4.72 -4.74 -19.66
C PRO A 211 -5.10 -6.23 -19.51
N THR A 212 -4.09 -7.08 -19.43
CA THR A 212 -4.26 -8.50 -19.05
C THR A 212 -4.18 -8.69 -17.54
N THR A 213 -3.55 -7.73 -16.83
CA THR A 213 -3.33 -7.77 -15.39
C THR A 213 -3.52 -6.38 -14.78
N ILE A 214 -4.13 -6.34 -13.59
CA ILE A 214 -4.22 -5.13 -12.76
C ILE A 214 -3.91 -5.44 -11.30
N SER A 215 -3.30 -4.48 -10.61
CA SER A 215 -3.18 -4.48 -9.14
C SER A 215 -4.08 -3.39 -8.57
N VAL A 216 -4.94 -3.75 -7.62
CA VAL A 216 -5.97 -2.85 -7.10
C VAL A 216 -6.15 -2.99 -5.58
N VAL A 217 -6.64 -1.93 -4.95
CA VAL A 217 -7.18 -2.00 -3.59
C VAL A 217 -8.67 -2.37 -3.65
N PRO A 218 -9.26 -2.91 -2.57
CA PRO A 218 -10.67 -3.35 -2.56
C PRO A 218 -11.66 -2.29 -3.03
N LEU A 219 -11.45 -1.03 -2.60
CA LEU A 219 -12.31 0.09 -3.01
C LEU A 219 -12.29 0.32 -4.53
N LEU A 220 -11.09 0.25 -5.13
CA LEU A 220 -10.94 0.43 -6.57
C LEU A 220 -11.54 -0.76 -7.34
N LEU A 221 -11.36 -2.00 -6.87
CA LEU A 221 -12.01 -3.16 -7.45
C LEU A 221 -13.53 -3.00 -7.48
N GLY A 222 -14.13 -2.60 -6.34
CA GLY A 222 -15.57 -2.34 -6.24
C GLY A 222 -16.05 -1.27 -7.23
N PHE A 223 -15.27 -0.20 -7.41
CA PHE A 223 -15.55 0.85 -8.41
C PHE A 223 -15.49 0.30 -9.84
N LEU A 224 -14.40 -0.38 -10.21
CA LEU A 224 -14.21 -0.93 -11.55
C LEU A 224 -15.32 -1.92 -11.92
N MET A 225 -15.72 -2.78 -10.99
CA MET A 225 -16.83 -3.71 -11.20
C MET A 225 -18.17 -3.01 -11.34
N LYS A 226 -18.48 -2.05 -10.47
CA LYS A 226 -19.72 -1.27 -10.52
C LYS A 226 -19.85 -0.51 -11.85
N GLN A 227 -18.75 0.01 -12.38
CA GLN A 227 -18.71 0.73 -13.65
C GLN A 227 -18.55 -0.19 -14.87
N ARG A 228 -18.41 -1.52 -14.67
CA ARG A 228 -18.21 -2.53 -15.73
C ARG A 228 -16.94 -2.25 -16.56
N LEU A 229 -15.86 -1.88 -15.89
CA LEU A 229 -14.59 -1.49 -16.53
C LEU A 229 -13.58 -2.65 -16.65
N LEU A 230 -13.91 -3.83 -16.13
CA LEU A 230 -13.08 -5.02 -16.32
C LEU A 230 -13.26 -5.51 -17.76
N ASN A 231 -12.18 -5.43 -18.54
CA ASN A 231 -12.18 -5.79 -19.96
C ASN A 231 -12.08 -7.31 -20.17
N GLN A 232 -12.33 -7.78 -21.40
CA GLN A 232 -12.32 -9.22 -21.72
C GLN A 232 -10.91 -9.81 -21.78
N GLU A 233 -9.90 -8.99 -21.99
CA GLU A 233 -8.49 -9.39 -22.03
C GLU A 233 -7.91 -9.63 -20.63
N LEU A 234 -8.60 -9.19 -19.57
CA LEU A 234 -8.14 -9.28 -18.20
C LEU A 234 -8.12 -10.73 -17.72
N LYS A 235 -6.92 -11.22 -17.38
CA LYS A 235 -6.66 -12.59 -16.92
C LYS A 235 -6.47 -12.67 -15.41
N LEU A 236 -5.88 -11.60 -14.81
CA LEU A 236 -5.43 -11.60 -13.43
C LEU A 236 -5.71 -10.26 -12.74
N ILE A 237 -6.31 -10.33 -11.56
CA ILE A 237 -6.45 -9.22 -10.64
C ILE A 237 -5.69 -9.56 -9.35
N LEU A 238 -4.71 -8.73 -8.98
CA LEU A 238 -4.07 -8.79 -7.68
C LEU A 238 -4.73 -7.74 -6.77
N VAL A 239 -5.35 -8.20 -5.69
CA VAL A 239 -5.97 -7.35 -4.67
C VAL A 239 -5.09 -7.31 -3.44
N GLY A 240 -4.88 -6.14 -2.85
CA GLY A 240 -4.06 -6.01 -1.65
C GLY A 240 -4.28 -4.69 -0.91
N ALA A 241 -3.47 -4.46 0.11
CA ALA A 241 -3.42 -3.24 0.91
C ALA A 241 -4.72 -2.86 1.68
N GLY A 242 -5.62 -3.81 1.89
CA GLY A 242 -6.83 -3.59 2.69
C GLY A 242 -7.71 -4.83 2.79
N ASP A 243 -8.66 -4.79 3.72
CA ASP A 243 -9.64 -5.86 3.89
C ASP A 243 -10.61 -5.85 2.70
N CYS A 244 -10.75 -6.98 2.03
CA CYS A 244 -11.63 -7.12 0.88
C CYS A 244 -12.85 -7.98 1.24
N PRO A 245 -14.09 -7.53 0.97
CA PRO A 245 -15.27 -8.37 1.20
C PRO A 245 -15.23 -9.63 0.31
N PRO A 246 -15.49 -10.84 0.86
CA PRO A 246 -15.52 -12.07 0.09
C PRO A 246 -16.38 -11.99 -1.18
N ALA A 247 -17.58 -11.46 -1.05
CA ALA A 247 -18.52 -11.30 -2.17
C ALA A 247 -17.93 -10.49 -3.35
N LEU A 248 -17.00 -9.57 -3.09
CA LEU A 248 -16.35 -8.78 -4.13
C LEU A 248 -15.33 -9.62 -4.92
N LEU A 249 -14.54 -10.43 -4.22
CA LEU A 249 -13.57 -11.35 -4.85
C LEU A 249 -14.28 -12.46 -5.63
N GLU A 250 -15.32 -13.05 -5.04
CA GLU A 250 -16.15 -14.08 -5.67
C GLU A 250 -16.83 -13.56 -6.95
N ALA A 251 -17.38 -12.34 -6.90
CA ALA A 251 -18.00 -11.72 -8.06
C ALA A 251 -17.00 -11.44 -9.20
N ALA A 252 -15.78 -11.04 -8.88
CA ALA A 252 -14.71 -10.88 -9.88
C ALA A 252 -14.28 -12.23 -10.46
N ALA A 253 -14.11 -13.25 -9.62
CA ALA A 253 -13.78 -14.61 -10.05
C ALA A 253 -14.87 -15.25 -10.93
N ALA A 254 -16.15 -14.97 -10.65
CA ALA A 254 -17.28 -15.43 -11.46
C ALA A 254 -17.29 -14.89 -12.90
N MET A 255 -16.52 -13.82 -13.19
CA MET A 255 -16.28 -13.32 -14.55
C MET A 255 -15.22 -14.12 -15.31
N GLY A 256 -14.69 -15.19 -14.75
CA GLY A 256 -13.62 -16.00 -15.35
C GLY A 256 -12.22 -15.39 -15.19
N ILE A 257 -12.07 -14.35 -14.37
CA ILE A 257 -10.79 -13.70 -14.10
C ILE A 257 -10.16 -14.36 -12.88
N ARG A 258 -8.87 -14.68 -12.95
CA ARG A 258 -8.11 -15.14 -11.78
C ARG A 258 -7.99 -13.98 -10.80
N VAL A 259 -8.44 -14.19 -9.57
CA VAL A 259 -8.29 -13.21 -8.50
C VAL A 259 -7.29 -13.74 -7.49
N SER A 260 -6.29 -12.94 -7.17
CA SER A 260 -5.27 -13.21 -6.17
C SER A 260 -5.33 -12.14 -5.09
N PHE A 261 -5.16 -12.53 -3.85
CA PHE A 261 -5.07 -11.62 -2.72
C PHE A 261 -3.65 -11.66 -2.15
N GLY A 262 -3.07 -10.48 -1.87
CA GLY A 262 -1.71 -10.36 -1.36
C GLY A 262 -1.67 -9.69 0.01
N TYR A 263 -0.81 -10.21 0.88
CA TYR A 263 -0.49 -9.64 2.19
C TYR A 263 0.97 -9.20 2.24
N GLY A 264 1.19 -8.03 2.79
CA GLY A 264 2.50 -7.45 3.04
C GLY A 264 2.39 -6.02 3.56
N LEU A 265 3.52 -5.44 3.89
CA LEU A 265 3.62 -4.12 4.50
C LEU A 265 4.68 -3.28 3.78
N THR A 266 4.70 -1.98 4.03
CA THR A 266 5.77 -1.12 3.52
C THR A 266 7.12 -1.59 4.04
N GLU A 267 7.17 -2.06 5.27
CA GLU A 267 8.34 -2.57 5.98
C GLU A 267 8.93 -3.85 5.36
N THR A 268 8.13 -4.59 4.61
CA THR A 268 8.55 -5.80 3.86
C THR A 268 8.67 -5.57 2.35
N SER A 269 8.86 -4.33 1.93
CA SER A 269 8.95 -3.93 0.52
C SER A 269 7.76 -4.36 -0.35
N SER A 270 6.61 -4.66 0.21
CA SER A 270 5.33 -5.08 -0.34
C SER A 270 4.91 -6.50 0.11
N GLY A 271 4.60 -7.42 -0.83
CA GLY A 271 3.98 -8.70 -0.53
C GLY A 271 4.94 -9.76 0.01
N VAL A 272 4.54 -10.46 1.07
CA VAL A 272 5.25 -11.63 1.65
C VAL A 272 4.41 -12.90 1.58
N ALA A 273 3.11 -12.80 1.33
CA ALA A 273 2.23 -13.93 1.09
C ALA A 273 1.18 -13.58 0.02
N ILE A 274 0.86 -14.53 -0.84
CA ILE A 274 -0.03 -14.33 -1.99
C ILE A 274 -0.88 -15.58 -2.20
N SER A 275 -2.19 -15.42 -2.44
CA SER A 275 -3.03 -16.54 -2.87
C SER A 275 -2.79 -16.85 -4.34
N VAL A 276 -2.54 -18.13 -4.64
CA VAL A 276 -2.19 -18.58 -6.00
C VAL A 276 -3.37 -19.23 -6.69
N GLN A 277 -4.09 -20.11 -6.01
CA GLN A 277 -5.27 -20.83 -6.52
C GLN A 277 -6.28 -21.08 -5.40
N GLY A 278 -7.53 -21.32 -5.77
CA GLY A 278 -8.59 -21.67 -4.82
C GLY A 278 -9.12 -20.49 -4.02
N ASP A 279 -9.14 -20.61 -2.70
CA ASP A 279 -9.59 -19.57 -1.80
C ASP A 279 -8.65 -18.35 -1.86
N PRO A 280 -9.11 -17.17 -2.26
CA PRO A 280 -8.25 -15.97 -2.33
C PRO A 280 -7.73 -15.50 -0.97
N TYR A 281 -8.26 -15.99 0.14
CA TYR A 281 -7.76 -15.68 1.49
C TYR A 281 -6.74 -16.68 2.02
N ALA A 282 -6.55 -17.81 1.36
CA ALA A 282 -5.57 -18.83 1.70
C ALA A 282 -4.26 -18.54 0.96
N MET A 283 -3.35 -17.81 1.61
CA MET A 283 -2.13 -17.29 0.99
C MET A 283 -0.95 -18.20 1.22
N GLU A 284 -0.18 -18.43 0.16
CA GLU A 284 1.13 -19.07 0.20
C GLU A 284 2.21 -18.05 0.53
N ILE A 285 3.13 -18.42 1.40
CA ILE A 285 4.30 -17.58 1.73
C ILE A 285 5.21 -17.47 0.50
N CYS A 286 5.75 -16.29 0.26
CA CYS A 286 6.70 -16.03 -0.82
C CYS A 286 8.03 -16.77 -0.59
N PRO A 287 8.78 -17.12 -1.65
CA PRO A 287 9.90 -18.08 -1.56
C PRO A 287 11.01 -17.72 -0.57
N ASP A 288 11.35 -16.44 -0.47
CA ASP A 288 12.46 -15.98 0.40
C ASP A 288 12.02 -15.62 1.81
N ASP A 289 10.70 -15.68 2.09
CA ASP A 289 10.13 -15.21 3.33
C ASP A 289 9.76 -16.36 4.26
N THR A 290 9.80 -16.10 5.55
CA THR A 290 9.30 -17.01 6.58
C THR A 290 8.27 -16.26 7.43
N ILE A 291 7.12 -16.87 7.65
CA ILE A 291 6.06 -16.35 8.51
C ILE A 291 5.80 -17.34 9.62
N THR A 292 5.84 -16.86 10.85
CA THR A 292 5.47 -17.61 12.06
C THR A 292 4.39 -16.85 12.83
N LEU A 293 3.80 -17.49 13.82
CA LEU A 293 2.80 -16.87 14.70
C LEU A 293 3.33 -16.85 16.13
N ALA A 294 3.22 -15.71 16.79
CA ALA A 294 3.43 -15.62 18.23
C ALA A 294 2.30 -16.34 19.00
N GLU A 295 2.47 -16.53 20.30
CA GLU A 295 1.46 -17.21 21.17
C GLU A 295 0.09 -16.53 21.13
N ASP A 296 0.04 -15.23 20.91
CA ASP A 296 -1.20 -14.45 20.84
C ASP A 296 -1.79 -14.36 19.41
N GLY A 297 -1.16 -15.06 18.45
CA GLY A 297 -1.58 -15.10 17.05
C GLY A 297 -1.02 -13.97 16.19
N GLU A 298 -0.08 -13.14 16.71
CA GLU A 298 0.58 -12.13 15.90
C GLU A 298 1.42 -12.76 14.79
N ILE A 299 1.29 -12.22 13.59
CA ILE A 299 2.10 -12.58 12.44
C ILE A 299 3.50 -11.99 12.62
N LEU A 300 4.50 -12.86 12.63
CA LEU A 300 5.91 -12.54 12.68
C LEU A 300 6.55 -12.87 11.33
N ILE A 301 7.32 -11.92 10.77
CA ILE A 301 7.89 -12.04 9.44
C ILE A 301 9.42 -11.97 9.50
N GLU A 302 10.07 -12.94 8.88
CA GLU A 302 11.47 -12.90 8.49
C GLU A 302 11.52 -12.83 6.96
N ALA A 303 11.96 -11.69 6.42
CA ALA A 303 12.07 -11.43 4.98
C ALA A 303 13.47 -10.88 4.66
N PRO A 304 14.51 -11.72 4.72
CA PRO A 304 15.91 -11.26 4.74
C PRO A 304 16.30 -10.47 3.48
N THR A 305 15.63 -10.68 2.37
CA THR A 305 15.90 -9.98 1.11
C THR A 305 15.01 -8.76 0.89
N CYS A 306 13.84 -8.70 1.56
CA CYS A 306 12.81 -7.69 1.34
C CYS A 306 12.59 -6.75 2.53
N MET A 307 13.22 -7.03 3.69
CA MET A 307 13.02 -6.26 4.92
C MET A 307 13.58 -4.84 4.80
N MET A 308 12.87 -3.88 5.39
CA MET A 308 13.34 -2.52 5.55
C MET A 308 14.67 -2.44 6.32
N GLN A 309 15.45 -1.41 6.06
CA GLN A 309 16.61 -1.07 6.89
C GLN A 309 16.21 -0.46 8.24
N GLY A 310 14.99 0.03 8.35
CA GLY A 310 14.41 0.65 9.53
C GLY A 310 13.59 1.88 9.18
N TYR A 311 13.13 2.59 10.21
CA TYR A 311 12.45 3.88 10.04
C TYR A 311 13.48 5.03 10.05
N TYR A 312 13.40 5.90 9.05
CA TYR A 312 14.33 7.02 8.88
C TYR A 312 14.37 7.92 10.12
N LYS A 313 15.57 8.14 10.67
CA LYS A 313 15.80 8.90 11.91
C LYS A 313 14.99 8.45 13.15
N ARG A 314 14.54 7.16 13.17
CA ARG A 314 13.75 6.61 14.28
C ARG A 314 14.25 5.23 14.70
N PRO A 315 15.48 5.11 15.23
CA PRO A 315 16.05 3.81 15.61
C PRO A 315 15.26 3.11 16.72
N GLU A 316 14.69 3.86 17.67
CA GLU A 316 13.88 3.32 18.77
C GLU A 316 12.60 2.68 18.21
N SER A 317 11.85 3.38 17.34
CA SER A 317 10.67 2.81 16.70
C SER A 317 11.00 1.61 15.82
N THR A 318 12.20 1.54 15.25
CA THR A 318 12.68 0.38 14.51
C THR A 318 12.89 -0.80 15.43
N ALA A 319 13.58 -0.59 16.55
CA ALA A 319 13.87 -1.63 17.56
C ALA A 319 12.59 -2.18 18.22
N GLU A 320 11.52 -1.40 18.30
CA GLU A 320 10.22 -1.85 18.82
C GLU A 320 9.54 -2.92 17.93
N VAL A 321 9.79 -2.89 16.61
CA VAL A 321 9.08 -3.75 15.65
C VAL A 321 10.00 -4.73 14.94
N LEU A 322 11.29 -4.46 14.84
CA LEU A 322 12.28 -5.34 14.21
C LEU A 322 13.22 -5.88 15.30
N ILE A 323 12.90 -7.06 15.83
CA ILE A 323 13.59 -7.68 16.95
C ILE A 323 14.37 -8.90 16.44
N ASN A 324 15.70 -8.86 16.52
CA ASN A 324 16.59 -9.92 16.05
C ASN A 324 16.33 -10.37 14.58
N GLY A 325 15.98 -9.44 13.70
CA GLY A 325 15.67 -9.73 12.30
C GLY A 325 14.23 -10.18 12.03
N VAL A 326 13.43 -10.36 13.07
CA VAL A 326 12.01 -10.72 12.98
C VAL A 326 11.15 -9.46 13.10
N PHE A 327 10.28 -9.25 12.14
CA PHE A 327 9.38 -8.12 12.13
C PHE A 327 8.04 -8.46 12.80
N HIS A 328 7.69 -7.70 13.82
CA HIS A 328 6.44 -7.76 14.57
C HIS A 328 5.40 -6.88 13.89
N THR A 329 4.46 -7.51 13.18
CA THR A 329 3.55 -6.79 12.27
C THR A 329 2.42 -6.07 12.99
N GLY A 330 2.01 -6.54 14.16
CA GLY A 330 0.77 -6.16 14.82
C GLY A 330 -0.48 -6.70 14.13
N ASP A 331 -0.35 -7.47 13.06
CA ASP A 331 -1.44 -8.17 12.39
C ASP A 331 -1.61 -9.57 12.99
N LEU A 332 -2.82 -10.11 12.97
CA LEU A 332 -3.16 -11.43 13.48
C LEU A 332 -3.47 -12.37 12.33
N GLY A 333 -3.08 -13.62 12.49
CA GLY A 333 -3.31 -14.64 11.48
C GLY A 333 -3.45 -16.04 12.05
N ARG A 334 -3.73 -16.96 11.16
CA ARG A 334 -3.71 -18.40 11.42
C ARG A 334 -3.21 -19.13 10.19
N PHE A 335 -2.64 -20.30 10.37
CA PHE A 335 -2.41 -21.24 9.30
C PHE A 335 -3.58 -22.25 9.22
N ASP A 336 -3.94 -22.64 8.00
CA ASP A 336 -4.84 -23.74 7.78
C ASP A 336 -4.09 -25.09 7.79
N GLU A 337 -4.83 -26.19 7.55
CA GLU A 337 -4.28 -27.55 7.51
C GLU A 337 -3.28 -27.77 6.36
N GLU A 338 -3.35 -26.93 5.32
CA GLU A 338 -2.42 -26.96 4.18
C GLU A 338 -1.21 -26.05 4.39
N GLY A 339 -1.11 -25.35 5.53
CA GLY A 339 -0.03 -24.40 5.86
C GLY A 339 -0.15 -23.06 5.15
N LYS A 340 -1.34 -22.69 4.64
CA LYS A 340 -1.60 -21.39 4.04
C LYS A 340 -1.99 -20.38 5.09
N LEU A 341 -1.52 -19.14 4.92
CA LEU A 341 -1.77 -18.05 5.83
C LEU A 341 -3.14 -17.42 5.57
N HIS A 342 -3.90 -17.22 6.64
CA HIS A 342 -5.12 -16.41 6.67
C HIS A 342 -4.95 -15.25 7.63
N ILE A 343 -5.20 -14.02 7.16
CA ILE A 343 -5.22 -12.83 8.03
C ILE A 343 -6.55 -12.82 8.77
N THR A 344 -6.51 -12.65 10.10
CA THR A 344 -7.70 -12.64 10.94
C THR A 344 -8.00 -11.27 11.54
N GLY A 345 -7.06 -10.32 11.46
CA GLY A 345 -7.27 -8.95 11.93
C GLY A 345 -5.99 -8.25 12.36
N ARG A 346 -6.14 -7.25 13.22
CA ARG A 346 -5.01 -6.49 13.80
C ARG A 346 -5.10 -6.42 15.32
N LYS A 347 -3.98 -6.47 16.02
CA LYS A 347 -3.92 -6.28 17.49
C LYS A 347 -4.55 -4.95 17.91
N LYS A 348 -4.34 -3.87 17.16
CA LYS A 348 -4.89 -2.53 17.44
C LYS A 348 -6.40 -2.44 17.20
N ASP A 349 -6.98 -3.39 16.47
CA ASP A 349 -8.42 -3.47 16.22
C ASP A 349 -9.13 -4.37 17.24
N ILE A 350 -8.43 -4.83 18.28
CA ILE A 350 -9.00 -5.54 19.42
C ILE A 350 -9.10 -4.57 20.59
N LEU A 351 -10.32 -4.33 21.09
CA LEU A 351 -10.52 -3.73 22.40
C LEU A 351 -10.35 -4.81 23.46
N VAL A 352 -9.43 -4.58 24.40
CA VAL A 352 -9.25 -5.45 25.57
C VAL A 352 -9.82 -4.72 26.78
N LEU A 353 -10.85 -5.29 27.40
CA LEU A 353 -11.45 -4.78 28.61
C LEU A 353 -10.65 -5.22 29.84
N SER A 354 -10.87 -4.57 30.99
CA SER A 354 -10.10 -4.86 32.22
C SER A 354 -10.32 -6.28 32.77
N ASP A 355 -11.42 -6.94 32.40
CA ASP A 355 -11.70 -8.33 32.73
C ASP A 355 -11.09 -9.35 31.74
N GLY A 356 -10.30 -8.87 30.77
CA GLY A 356 -9.69 -9.68 29.73
C GLY A 356 -10.59 -9.98 28.53
N THR A 357 -11.83 -9.50 28.53
CA THR A 357 -12.76 -9.65 27.39
C THR A 357 -12.17 -8.95 26.16
N LYS A 358 -12.11 -9.67 25.04
CA LYS A 358 -11.63 -9.15 23.75
C LYS A 358 -12.85 -8.87 22.85
N ILE A 359 -12.84 -7.70 22.19
CA ILE A 359 -13.83 -7.30 21.19
C ILE A 359 -13.09 -6.99 19.89
N PHE A 360 -13.37 -7.75 18.85
CA PHE A 360 -12.81 -7.50 17.54
C PHE A 360 -13.64 -6.42 16.82
N LEU A 361 -13.06 -5.22 16.72
CA LEU A 361 -13.75 -4.02 16.24
C LEU A 361 -14.34 -4.13 14.84
N PRO A 362 -13.66 -4.69 13.82
CA PRO A 362 -14.21 -4.78 12.47
C PRO A 362 -15.55 -5.51 12.42
N GLU A 363 -15.65 -6.67 13.05
CA GLU A 363 -16.92 -7.45 13.10
C GLU A 363 -17.97 -6.75 13.95
N TYR A 364 -17.55 -6.19 15.07
CA TYR A 364 -18.44 -5.48 15.99
C TYR A 364 -19.03 -4.23 15.34
N GLU A 365 -18.19 -3.42 14.67
CA GLU A 365 -18.62 -2.23 13.94
C GLU A 365 -19.47 -2.61 12.71
N ALA A 366 -19.13 -3.67 11.98
CA ALA A 366 -19.93 -4.15 10.85
C ALA A 366 -21.35 -4.56 11.28
N ALA A 367 -21.48 -5.25 12.43
CA ALA A 367 -22.76 -5.62 12.98
C ALA A 367 -23.60 -4.38 13.38
N ILE A 368 -22.97 -3.39 14.02
CA ILE A 368 -23.60 -2.12 14.39
C ILE A 368 -24.00 -1.34 13.13
N ALA A 369 -23.10 -1.22 12.15
CA ALA A 369 -23.34 -0.53 10.88
C ALA A 369 -24.56 -1.11 10.14
N LYS A 370 -24.66 -2.44 10.11
CA LYS A 370 -25.80 -3.15 9.53
C LYS A 370 -27.08 -2.85 10.26
N ALA A 371 -27.06 -2.85 11.59
CA ALA A 371 -28.24 -2.57 12.40
C ALA A 371 -28.74 -1.12 12.28
N LEU A 372 -27.81 -0.18 12.08
CA LEU A 372 -28.10 1.26 11.94
C LEU A 372 -28.26 1.72 10.48
N GLY A 373 -27.90 0.89 9.51
CA GLY A 373 -27.96 1.24 8.08
C GLY A 373 -26.95 2.32 7.65
N THR A 374 -25.82 2.47 8.37
CA THR A 374 -24.81 3.49 8.09
C THR A 374 -23.40 3.00 8.43
N ASN A 375 -22.40 3.48 7.68
CA ASN A 375 -20.97 3.26 7.94
C ASN A 375 -20.30 4.45 8.67
N GLU A 376 -21.05 5.49 9.00
CA GLU A 376 -20.54 6.66 9.72
C GLU A 376 -20.56 6.43 11.23
N ILE A 377 -19.91 5.35 11.65
CA ILE A 377 -19.78 4.92 13.04
C ILE A 377 -18.32 4.53 13.36
N ALA A 378 -17.97 4.63 14.63
CA ALA A 378 -16.72 4.08 15.16
C ALA A 378 -16.95 3.59 16.60
N VAL A 379 -16.23 2.57 17.02
CA VAL A 379 -16.24 2.14 18.42
C VAL A 379 -14.88 2.39 19.05
N ILE A 380 -14.87 3.00 20.23
CA ILE A 380 -13.68 3.25 21.03
C ILE A 380 -13.85 2.69 22.44
N LEU A 381 -12.75 2.57 23.18
CA LEU A 381 -12.81 2.23 24.60
C LEU A 381 -12.93 3.50 25.43
N GLN A 382 -13.97 3.60 26.27
CA GLN A 382 -14.10 4.67 27.24
C GLN A 382 -14.63 4.09 28.56
N ASN A 383 -13.97 4.45 29.66
CA ASN A 383 -14.31 3.94 31.02
C ASN A 383 -14.45 2.40 31.07
N ASN A 384 -13.54 1.72 30.39
CA ASN A 384 -13.48 0.25 30.29
C ASN A 384 -14.75 -0.39 29.66
N LYS A 385 -15.43 0.34 28.80
CA LYS A 385 -16.60 -0.15 28.02
C LYS A 385 -16.49 0.33 26.57
N PRO A 386 -17.03 -0.45 25.61
CA PRO A 386 -17.15 0.01 24.23
C PRO A 386 -18.10 1.21 24.18
N LEU A 387 -17.66 2.31 23.58
CA LEU A 387 -18.45 3.50 23.31
C LEU A 387 -18.64 3.63 21.80
N LEU A 388 -19.89 3.69 21.36
CA LEU A 388 -20.22 3.98 19.96
C LEU A 388 -20.12 5.50 19.72
N ILE A 389 -19.35 5.88 18.70
CA ILE A 389 -19.38 7.22 18.12
C ILE A 389 -20.21 7.14 16.83
N TYR A 390 -21.28 7.90 16.78
CA TYR A 390 -22.16 7.99 15.61
C TYR A 390 -22.05 9.39 15.02
N SER A 391 -21.73 9.47 13.72
CA SER A 391 -21.67 10.73 12.99
C SER A 391 -22.95 10.91 12.17
N GLY A 392 -23.75 11.91 12.52
CA GLY A 392 -25.01 12.23 11.86
C GLY A 392 -26.09 12.75 12.80
N GLU A 393 -27.23 13.07 12.21
CA GLU A 393 -28.39 13.55 12.96
C GLU A 393 -29.26 12.34 13.38
N ALA A 394 -29.26 12.03 14.67
CA ALA A 394 -30.12 11.00 15.26
C ALA A 394 -30.35 11.30 16.75
N LYS A 395 -31.40 10.72 17.34
CA LYS A 395 -31.58 10.72 18.80
C LYS A 395 -30.96 9.46 19.38
N GLU A 396 -30.29 9.58 20.51
CA GLU A 396 -29.66 8.44 21.20
C GLU A 396 -30.66 7.32 21.49
N GLN A 397 -31.91 7.68 21.82
CA GLN A 397 -32.99 6.71 22.09
C GLN A 397 -33.36 5.87 20.86
N ASP A 398 -33.33 6.47 19.66
CA ASP A 398 -33.65 5.77 18.42
C ASP A 398 -32.50 4.81 18.03
N LEU A 399 -31.26 5.24 18.18
CA LEU A 399 -30.09 4.39 17.98
C LEU A 399 -30.05 3.23 18.98
N SER A 400 -30.32 3.51 20.26
CA SER A 400 -30.35 2.47 21.30
C SER A 400 -31.44 1.44 21.01
N LYS A 401 -32.61 1.88 20.52
CA LYS A 401 -33.73 0.98 20.16
C LYS A 401 -33.36 0.10 18.96
N ALA A 402 -32.71 0.66 17.95
CA ALA A 402 -32.25 -0.09 16.76
C ALA A 402 -31.17 -1.12 17.11
N LEU A 403 -30.31 -0.82 18.07
CA LEU A 403 -29.22 -1.69 18.51
C LEU A 403 -29.66 -2.73 19.57
N LEU A 404 -30.82 -2.60 20.15
CA LEU A 404 -31.27 -3.48 21.24
C LEU A 404 -31.21 -4.98 20.88
N PRO A 405 -31.66 -5.44 19.69
CA PRO A 405 -31.55 -6.85 19.33
C PRO A 405 -30.09 -7.34 19.35
N LEU A 406 -29.19 -6.61 18.70
CA LEU A 406 -27.76 -6.94 18.66
C LEU A 406 -27.15 -6.96 20.07
N MET A 407 -27.42 -5.95 20.88
CA MET A 407 -26.89 -5.86 22.25
C MET A 407 -27.40 -6.98 23.15
N THR A 408 -28.59 -7.51 22.87
CA THR A 408 -29.18 -8.59 23.67
C THR A 408 -28.50 -9.93 23.41
N GLU A 409 -28.05 -10.16 22.18
CA GLU A 409 -27.30 -11.36 21.76
C GLU A 409 -25.87 -11.39 22.28
N LEU A 410 -25.26 -10.22 22.55
CA LEU A 410 -23.89 -10.11 23.01
C LEU A 410 -23.72 -10.39 24.51
N PRO A 411 -22.59 -10.99 24.94
CA PRO A 411 -22.19 -11.08 26.33
C PRO A 411 -22.21 -9.70 27.02
N ARG A 412 -22.55 -9.65 28.30
CA ARG A 412 -22.69 -8.37 29.04
C ARG A 412 -21.44 -7.48 28.95
N GLY A 413 -20.24 -8.06 29.00
CA GLY A 413 -18.97 -7.33 28.88
C GLY A 413 -18.76 -6.67 27.52
N GLN A 414 -19.32 -7.23 26.46
CA GLN A 414 -19.17 -6.73 25.10
C GLN A 414 -20.22 -5.71 24.68
N ARG A 415 -21.22 -5.46 25.53
CA ARG A 415 -22.29 -4.50 25.22
C ARG A 415 -21.79 -3.06 25.29
N LEU A 416 -22.32 -2.20 24.43
CA LEU A 416 -22.02 -0.78 24.46
C LEU A 416 -22.28 -0.18 25.85
N GLY A 417 -21.33 0.61 26.32
CA GLY A 417 -21.48 1.39 27.56
C GLY A 417 -22.16 2.74 27.34
N GLY A 418 -22.32 3.17 26.07
CA GLY A 418 -22.97 4.42 25.69
C GLY A 418 -22.86 4.69 24.21
N ILE A 419 -23.52 5.77 23.78
CA ILE A 419 -23.49 6.31 22.41
C ILE A 419 -23.15 7.80 22.49
N ARG A 420 -22.18 8.22 21.72
CA ARG A 420 -21.85 9.63 21.52
C ARG A 420 -22.24 10.02 20.10
N ILE A 421 -23.04 11.03 19.95
CA ILE A 421 -23.47 11.57 18.65
C ILE A 421 -22.62 12.79 18.34
N THR A 422 -22.17 12.90 17.11
CA THR A 422 -21.44 14.06 16.58
C THR A 422 -22.01 14.48 15.22
N ASP A 423 -22.05 15.77 14.96
CA ASP A 423 -22.37 16.36 13.67
C ASP A 423 -21.14 16.47 12.74
N GLN A 424 -19.95 16.24 13.30
CA GLN A 424 -18.71 16.28 12.54
C GLN A 424 -18.44 14.92 11.87
N PRO A 425 -17.91 14.91 10.62
CA PRO A 425 -17.46 13.70 9.97
C PRO A 425 -16.42 12.96 10.82
N LEU A 426 -16.44 11.63 10.80
CA LEU A 426 -15.41 10.84 11.47
C LEU A 426 -14.03 11.12 10.85
N PRO A 427 -12.99 11.38 11.67
CA PRO A 427 -11.65 11.63 11.16
C PRO A 427 -11.10 10.37 10.47
N ARG A 428 -10.65 10.52 9.22
CA ARG A 428 -10.15 9.42 8.39
C ARG A 428 -8.75 9.72 7.85
N THR A 429 -8.00 8.65 7.58
CA THR A 429 -6.74 8.73 6.82
C THR A 429 -7.03 8.95 5.34
N ALA A 430 -6.00 9.26 4.55
CA ALA A 430 -6.10 9.34 3.09
C ALA A 430 -6.63 8.03 2.45
N THR A 431 -6.42 6.88 3.11
CA THR A 431 -6.94 5.57 2.69
C THR A 431 -8.34 5.25 3.24
N GLY A 432 -9.01 6.22 3.86
CA GLY A 432 -10.38 6.08 4.38
C GLY A 432 -10.51 5.41 5.75
N LYS A 433 -9.41 4.98 6.40
CA LYS A 433 -9.44 4.36 7.73
C LYS A 433 -9.73 5.38 8.83
N ILE A 434 -10.56 5.02 9.81
CA ILE A 434 -10.91 5.90 10.93
C ILE A 434 -9.70 6.10 11.85
N LYS A 435 -9.40 7.35 12.18
CA LYS A 435 -8.37 7.73 13.14
C LYS A 435 -8.92 7.70 14.57
N ARG A 436 -9.03 6.51 15.16
CA ARG A 436 -9.63 6.31 16.48
C ARG A 436 -8.96 7.09 17.61
N TRP A 437 -7.65 7.33 17.50
CA TRP A 437 -6.91 8.12 18.49
C TRP A 437 -7.40 9.58 18.60
N GLU A 438 -7.83 10.19 17.47
CA GLU A 438 -8.43 11.54 17.50
C GLU A 438 -9.81 11.52 18.22
N LEU A 439 -10.55 10.41 18.12
CA LEU A 439 -11.84 10.25 18.79
C LEU A 439 -11.67 10.00 20.29
N GLN A 440 -10.58 9.36 20.70
CA GLN A 440 -10.25 9.10 22.10
C GLN A 440 -9.80 10.35 22.85
N GLN A 441 -9.08 11.29 22.18
CA GLN A 441 -8.62 12.54 22.79
C GLN A 441 -9.73 13.57 23.03
N LYS A 442 -10.82 13.49 22.30
CA LYS A 442 -11.97 14.41 22.41
C LYS A 442 -13.00 13.98 23.46
N GLY A 443 -12.70 13.01 24.29
CA GLY A 443 -13.54 12.47 25.36
C GLY A 443 -12.96 12.64 26.76
#